data_215c332fa50fa494cc8a394d8a144f65
#
_entry.id   215c332fa50fa494cc8a394d8a144f65
#
_cell.length_a   1.000
_cell.length_b   1.000
_cell.length_c   1.000
_cell.angle_alpha   90.00
_cell.angle_beta   90.00
_cell.angle_gamma   90.00
#
_symmetry.space_group_name_H-M   'P 1'
#
loop_
_entity.id
_entity.type
_entity.pdbx_description
1 polymer ?
#
loop_
_entity_poly.entity_id
_entity_poly.type
_entity_poly.pdbx_seq_one_letter_code
_entity_poly.pdbx_strand_id
1 'polypeptide(L)'
;ATLIYTSGSTGRPKGCVLTHSNFVELSRNSAEALKEVVAKPGASTLLFITTAHVFARFISILNVHAGVKTGHQPDTKQLLPALGSFKPSYLLAVPRVFEKVYNSAEQKAEAGGKGKIFRTAAHTAIEHSKYVQEGRRVPFMMGLKFRLFDKLVYSKLREAMGGRIEYAVSGSAPLGERLGHFFHSIGVDILEGYGLTETTAPATVNLPGKSRIGTVGPVLPGVGVRIADDGEIEVRGVDVFQEYWRNPEATAAAFDGEWFKTGDIGAFDKD
;
A
#
# COMPACT_ATOMS: atom_id res chain seq x y z
N ALA A 1 -17.52 0.46 16.94
CA ALA A 1 -17.66 -0.68 16.02
C ALA A 1 -16.68 -1.80 16.38
N THR A 2 -15.43 -1.47 16.65
CA THR A 2 -14.44 -2.50 16.98
C THR A 2 -13.33 -1.94 17.88
N LEU A 3 -12.70 -2.83 18.63
CA LEU A 3 -11.45 -2.55 19.35
C LEU A 3 -10.33 -3.26 18.63
N ILE A 4 -9.27 -2.51 18.28
CA ILE A 4 -8.05 -3.07 17.71
C ILE A 4 -6.90 -2.68 18.62
N TYR A 5 -6.14 -3.66 19.09
CA TYR A 5 -5.02 -3.45 19.99
C TYR A 5 -3.75 -3.16 19.18
N THR A 6 -3.03 -2.12 19.61
CA THR A 6 -1.70 -1.77 19.09
C THR A 6 -0.62 -2.23 20.05
N SER A 7 0.53 -2.59 19.56
CA SER A 7 1.67 -3.02 20.37
C SER A 7 2.33 -1.87 21.15
N GLY A 8 1.92 -0.62 20.95
CA GLY A 8 2.41 0.58 21.60
C GLY A 8 3.94 0.63 21.81
N SER A 9 4.58 1.74 21.54
CA SER A 9 6.03 1.93 21.81
C SER A 9 6.41 1.83 23.29
N THR A 10 5.43 1.86 24.20
CA THR A 10 5.59 1.93 25.67
C THR A 10 5.29 0.63 26.44
N GLY A 11 5.17 -0.50 25.77
CA GLY A 11 5.19 -1.84 26.38
C GLY A 11 3.85 -2.55 26.57
N ARG A 12 2.75 -1.91 26.96
CA ARG A 12 1.44 -2.57 27.08
C ARG A 12 0.56 -2.24 25.86
N PRO A 13 -0.07 -3.25 25.23
CA PRO A 13 -1.00 -3.00 24.13
C PRO A 13 -2.15 -2.08 24.55
N LYS A 14 -2.45 -1.08 23.71
CA LYS A 14 -3.58 -0.17 23.88
C LYS A 14 -4.68 -0.50 22.90
N GLY A 15 -5.92 -0.58 23.34
CA GLY A 15 -7.08 -0.86 22.48
C GLY A 15 -7.65 0.43 21.88
N CYS A 16 -7.50 0.63 20.59
CA CYS A 16 -8.09 1.76 19.88
C CYS A 16 -9.60 1.53 19.70
N VAL A 17 -10.42 2.48 20.14
CA VAL A 17 -11.88 2.49 19.93
C VAL A 17 -12.17 3.08 18.55
N LEU A 18 -12.45 2.22 17.59
CA LEU A 18 -12.81 2.60 16.23
C LEU A 18 -14.33 2.53 16.05
N THR A 19 -14.93 3.63 15.64
CA THR A 19 -16.39 3.78 15.51
C THR A 19 -16.88 3.29 14.14
N HIS A 20 -18.19 3.15 13.96
CA HIS A 20 -18.78 2.92 12.64
C HIS A 20 -18.51 4.10 11.70
N SER A 21 -18.55 5.33 12.23
CA SER A 21 -18.28 6.54 11.45
C SER A 21 -16.88 6.52 10.87
N ASN A 22 -15.85 6.16 11.66
CA ASN A 22 -14.48 6.06 11.15
C ASN A 22 -14.40 5.18 9.90
N PHE A 23 -14.95 3.97 9.96
CA PHE A 23 -14.90 3.05 8.82
C PHE A 23 -15.75 3.49 7.64
N VAL A 24 -16.97 3.98 7.87
CA VAL A 24 -17.91 4.34 6.79
C VAL A 24 -17.44 5.59 6.05
N GLU A 25 -17.10 6.65 6.79
CA GLU A 25 -16.68 7.91 6.18
C GLU A 25 -15.34 7.75 5.46
N LEU A 26 -14.37 7.08 6.11
CA LEU A 26 -13.08 6.82 5.48
C LEU A 26 -13.22 5.92 4.23
N SER A 27 -14.09 4.90 4.27
CA SER A 27 -14.35 4.05 3.09
C SER A 27 -14.98 4.83 1.94
N ARG A 28 -15.93 5.73 2.23
CA ARG A 28 -16.55 6.59 1.22
C ARG A 28 -15.52 7.50 0.56
N ASN A 29 -14.71 8.17 1.37
CA ASN A 29 -13.69 9.11 0.90
C ASN A 29 -12.57 8.39 0.13
N SER A 30 -12.14 7.23 0.61
CA SER A 30 -11.14 6.41 -0.07
C SER A 30 -11.66 5.80 -1.38
N ALA A 31 -12.93 5.40 -1.44
CA ALA A 31 -13.54 4.90 -2.68
C ALA A 31 -13.56 5.97 -3.78
N GLU A 32 -13.83 7.23 -3.42
CA GLU A 32 -13.77 8.35 -4.38
C GLU A 32 -12.33 8.65 -4.80
N ALA A 33 -11.39 8.73 -3.84
CA ALA A 33 -9.99 9.01 -4.13
C ALA A 33 -9.32 7.91 -4.99
N LEU A 34 -9.70 6.65 -4.78
CA LEU A 34 -9.17 5.46 -5.46
C LEU A 34 -10.18 4.84 -6.44
N LYS A 35 -11.09 5.64 -6.99
CA LYS A 35 -12.16 5.12 -7.87
C LYS A 35 -11.65 4.32 -9.08
N GLU A 36 -10.50 4.70 -9.64
CA GLU A 36 -9.85 3.98 -10.74
C GLU A 36 -9.35 2.59 -10.33
N VAL A 37 -9.20 2.33 -9.02
CA VAL A 37 -8.78 1.05 -8.48
C VAL A 37 -9.97 0.21 -8.03
N VAL A 38 -10.83 0.77 -7.17
CA VAL A 38 -11.87 0.02 -6.46
C VAL A 38 -13.25 0.11 -7.10
N ALA A 39 -13.55 1.18 -7.86
CA ALA A 39 -14.89 1.40 -8.44
C ALA A 39 -14.97 1.06 -9.92
N LYS A 40 -13.90 0.53 -10.54
CA LYS A 40 -13.94 0.12 -11.94
C LYS A 40 -14.77 -1.17 -12.11
N PRO A 41 -15.47 -1.34 -13.25
CA PRO A 41 -16.25 -2.54 -13.52
C PRO A 41 -15.41 -3.82 -13.38
N GLY A 42 -15.89 -4.77 -12.57
CA GLY A 42 -15.19 -6.03 -12.33
C GLY A 42 -13.97 -5.92 -11.39
N ALA A 43 -13.88 -4.84 -10.61
CA ALA A 43 -12.85 -4.70 -9.58
C ALA A 43 -12.85 -5.90 -8.64
N SER A 44 -11.66 -6.43 -8.38
CA SER A 44 -11.52 -7.63 -7.55
C SER A 44 -10.17 -7.64 -6.83
N THR A 45 -10.16 -8.16 -5.62
CA THR A 45 -8.94 -8.31 -4.83
C THR A 45 -8.93 -9.61 -4.05
N LEU A 46 -7.74 -10.07 -3.67
CA LEU A 46 -7.53 -11.23 -2.81
C LEU A 46 -7.07 -10.76 -1.43
N LEU A 47 -7.89 -10.99 -0.42
CA LEU A 47 -7.59 -10.64 0.96
C LEU A 47 -6.92 -11.82 1.66
N PHE A 48 -5.72 -11.62 2.15
CA PHE A 48 -4.90 -12.64 2.85
C PHE A 48 -4.27 -12.11 4.15
N ILE A 49 -4.45 -10.82 4.43
CA ILE A 49 -4.05 -10.21 5.70
C ILE A 49 -5.16 -10.46 6.72
N THR A 50 -4.81 -10.76 7.97
CA THR A 50 -5.78 -10.97 9.03
C THR A 50 -6.64 -9.73 9.30
N THR A 51 -7.95 -9.91 9.44
CA THR A 51 -8.88 -8.82 9.79
C THR A 51 -8.78 -8.37 11.25
N ALA A 52 -7.93 -9.00 12.06
CA ALA A 52 -7.51 -8.47 13.35
C ALA A 52 -6.64 -7.21 13.22
N HIS A 53 -5.99 -7.02 12.07
CA HIS A 53 -5.24 -5.82 11.74
C HIS A 53 -6.16 -4.78 11.09
N VAL A 54 -6.02 -3.51 11.50
CA VAL A 54 -6.88 -2.41 11.02
C VAL A 54 -6.90 -2.28 9.50
N PHE A 55 -5.75 -2.42 8.84
CA PHE A 55 -5.62 -2.31 7.39
C PHE A 55 -6.52 -3.31 6.65
N ALA A 56 -6.48 -4.59 7.01
CA ALA A 56 -7.33 -5.60 6.37
C ALA A 56 -8.82 -5.42 6.71
N ARG A 57 -9.14 -4.98 7.93
CA ARG A 57 -10.50 -4.69 8.33
C ARG A 57 -11.09 -3.51 7.57
N PHE A 58 -10.35 -2.41 7.47
CA PHE A 58 -10.74 -1.26 6.67
C PHE A 58 -11.01 -1.66 5.21
N ILE A 59 -10.09 -2.39 4.60
CA ILE A 59 -10.26 -2.85 3.22
C ILE A 59 -11.47 -3.76 3.03
N SER A 60 -11.78 -4.61 4.00
CA SER A 60 -12.99 -5.43 3.94
C SER A 60 -14.25 -4.58 3.84
N ILE A 61 -14.31 -3.46 4.58
CA ILE A 61 -15.43 -2.53 4.58
C ILE A 61 -15.44 -1.69 3.31
N LEU A 62 -14.30 -1.18 2.88
CA LEU A 62 -14.14 -0.46 1.62
C LEU A 62 -14.61 -1.30 0.43
N ASN A 63 -14.24 -2.58 0.40
CA ASN A 63 -14.64 -3.49 -0.67
C ASN A 63 -16.15 -3.70 -0.72
N VAL A 64 -16.81 -3.81 0.44
CA VAL A 64 -18.28 -3.91 0.52
C VAL A 64 -18.91 -2.60 0.02
N HIS A 65 -18.40 -1.45 0.46
CA HIS A 65 -18.88 -0.14 0.04
C HIS A 65 -18.76 0.07 -1.48
N ALA A 66 -17.63 -0.31 -2.07
CA ALA A 66 -17.33 -0.13 -3.49
C ALA A 66 -17.84 -1.28 -4.40
N GLY A 67 -18.47 -2.33 -3.84
CA GLY A 67 -18.96 -3.47 -4.62
C GLY A 67 -17.85 -4.36 -5.20
N VAL A 68 -16.69 -4.41 -4.58
CA VAL A 68 -15.51 -5.16 -5.05
C VAL A 68 -15.67 -6.66 -4.78
N LYS A 69 -15.41 -7.48 -5.79
CA LYS A 69 -15.32 -8.94 -5.62
C LYS A 69 -14.08 -9.29 -4.78
N THR A 70 -14.31 -9.81 -3.59
CA THR A 70 -13.23 -10.16 -2.64
C THR A 70 -13.09 -11.67 -2.50
N GLY A 71 -11.91 -12.20 -2.84
CA GLY A 71 -11.50 -13.55 -2.49
C GLY A 71 -10.76 -13.56 -1.15
N HIS A 72 -10.81 -14.67 -0.42
CA HIS A 72 -10.10 -14.84 0.85
C HIS A 72 -9.10 -15.98 0.76
N GLN A 73 -7.85 -15.74 1.19
CA GLN A 73 -6.80 -16.75 1.28
C GLN A 73 -6.07 -16.65 2.63
N PRO A 74 -6.43 -17.49 3.61
CA PRO A 74 -5.83 -17.43 4.95
C PRO A 74 -4.39 -17.95 5.01
N ASP A 75 -4.00 -18.86 4.08
CA ASP A 75 -2.65 -19.40 4.04
C ASP A 75 -1.77 -18.57 3.09
N THR A 76 -0.86 -17.78 3.66
CA THR A 76 0.09 -16.96 2.90
C THR A 76 1.12 -17.78 2.09
N LYS A 77 1.27 -19.08 2.37
CA LYS A 77 2.09 -19.98 1.55
C LYS A 77 1.43 -20.25 0.20
N GLN A 78 0.10 -20.25 0.17
CA GLN A 78 -0.71 -20.46 -1.02
C GLN A 78 -1.04 -19.16 -1.77
N LEU A 79 -0.45 -18.02 -1.37
CA LEU A 79 -0.78 -16.73 -1.96
C LEU A 79 -0.52 -16.67 -3.47
N LEU A 80 0.67 -17.07 -3.94
CA LEU A 80 1.00 -17.02 -5.37
C LEU A 80 0.10 -17.95 -6.23
N PRO A 81 -0.13 -19.21 -5.87
CA PRO A 81 -1.12 -20.04 -6.55
C PRO A 81 -2.53 -19.43 -6.57
N ALA A 82 -2.96 -18.85 -5.43
CA ALA A 82 -4.26 -18.20 -5.32
C ALA A 82 -4.38 -16.95 -6.20
N LEU A 83 -3.31 -16.12 -6.30
CA LEU A 83 -3.27 -14.99 -7.23
C LEU A 83 -3.41 -15.46 -8.69
N GLY A 84 -2.72 -16.54 -9.06
CA GLY A 84 -2.79 -17.12 -10.41
C GLY A 84 -4.18 -17.65 -10.78
N SER A 85 -4.93 -18.20 -9.83
CA SER A 85 -6.28 -18.73 -10.04
C SER A 85 -7.37 -17.67 -9.96
N PHE A 86 -7.32 -16.78 -8.96
CA PHE A 86 -8.33 -15.74 -8.73
C PHE A 86 -8.19 -14.56 -9.71
N LYS A 87 -6.97 -14.22 -10.10
CA LYS A 87 -6.63 -13.12 -11.02
C LYS A 87 -7.23 -11.77 -10.59
N PRO A 88 -6.85 -11.24 -9.43
CA PRO A 88 -7.39 -9.97 -8.95
C PRO A 88 -6.99 -8.81 -9.88
N SER A 89 -7.78 -7.74 -9.90
CA SER A 89 -7.46 -6.51 -10.64
C SER A 89 -6.55 -5.56 -9.85
N TYR A 90 -6.59 -5.65 -8.52
CA TYR A 90 -5.67 -4.95 -7.64
C TYR A 90 -5.32 -5.80 -6.40
N LEU A 91 -4.26 -5.44 -5.72
CA LEU A 91 -3.78 -6.15 -4.55
C LEU A 91 -3.57 -5.19 -3.38
N LEU A 92 -3.89 -5.66 -2.18
CA LEU A 92 -3.51 -5.00 -0.94
C LEU A 92 -2.50 -5.86 -0.22
N ALA A 93 -1.33 -5.29 0.03
CA ALA A 93 -0.26 -6.06 0.63
C ALA A 93 0.68 -5.16 1.44
N VAL A 94 1.33 -5.76 2.41
CA VAL A 94 2.46 -5.14 3.09
C VAL A 94 3.74 -5.30 2.26
N PRO A 95 4.75 -4.45 2.41
CA PRO A 95 5.99 -4.47 1.60
C PRO A 95 6.65 -5.84 1.48
N ARG A 96 6.63 -6.61 2.56
CA ARG A 96 7.21 -7.97 2.59
C ARG A 96 6.63 -8.94 1.55
N VAL A 97 5.41 -8.70 1.10
CA VAL A 97 4.80 -9.52 0.04
C VAL A 97 5.45 -9.24 -1.30
N PHE A 98 5.69 -7.97 -1.61
CA PHE A 98 6.37 -7.56 -2.85
C PHE A 98 7.83 -8.02 -2.86
N GLU A 99 8.52 -7.93 -1.71
CA GLU A 99 9.86 -8.52 -1.54
C GLU A 99 9.85 -10.03 -1.82
N LYS A 100 8.87 -10.75 -1.26
CA LYS A 100 8.74 -12.20 -1.47
C LYS A 100 8.51 -12.54 -2.94
N VAL A 101 7.67 -11.78 -3.64
CA VAL A 101 7.43 -11.96 -5.09
C VAL A 101 8.72 -11.76 -5.87
N TYR A 102 9.42 -10.65 -5.62
CA TYR A 102 10.70 -10.33 -6.25
C TYR A 102 11.75 -11.42 -6.00
N ASN A 103 12.00 -11.74 -4.73
CA ASN A 103 13.03 -12.72 -4.33
C ASN A 103 12.72 -14.12 -4.83
N SER A 104 11.45 -14.55 -4.84
CA SER A 104 11.06 -15.85 -5.38
C SER A 104 11.31 -15.96 -6.89
N ALA A 105 11.10 -14.86 -7.61
CA ALA A 105 11.38 -14.82 -9.04
C ALA A 105 12.89 -14.84 -9.32
N GLU A 106 13.68 -14.10 -8.54
CA GLU A 106 15.15 -14.12 -8.64
C GLU A 106 15.71 -15.51 -8.36
N GLN A 107 15.28 -16.17 -7.27
CA GLN A 107 15.69 -17.53 -6.92
C GLN A 107 15.35 -18.54 -8.02
N LYS A 108 14.14 -18.46 -8.60
CA LYS A 108 13.77 -19.32 -9.74
C LYS A 108 14.65 -19.07 -10.96
N ALA A 109 14.99 -17.82 -11.23
CA ALA A 109 15.88 -17.46 -12.33
C ALA A 109 17.31 -18.00 -12.09
N GLU A 110 17.80 -17.91 -10.86
CA GLU A 110 19.10 -18.45 -10.48
C GLU A 110 19.17 -19.97 -10.62
N ALA A 111 18.18 -20.67 -10.09
CA ALA A 111 18.06 -22.14 -10.22
C ALA A 111 18.00 -22.58 -11.68
N GLY A 112 17.45 -21.75 -12.58
CA GLY A 112 17.43 -21.98 -14.02
C GLY A 112 18.65 -21.45 -14.80
N GLY A 113 19.73 -21.03 -14.13
CA GLY A 113 20.95 -20.48 -14.76
C GLY A 113 20.75 -19.09 -15.38
N LYS A 114 19.64 -18.40 -15.09
CA LYS A 114 19.25 -17.09 -15.67
C LYS A 114 19.33 -15.92 -14.68
N GLY A 115 20.01 -16.10 -13.53
CA GLY A 115 20.09 -15.08 -12.49
C GLY A 115 20.69 -13.76 -12.98
N LYS A 116 21.76 -13.79 -13.81
CA LYS A 116 22.33 -12.58 -14.42
C LYS A 116 21.33 -11.84 -15.29
N ILE A 117 20.51 -12.56 -16.06
CA ILE A 117 19.48 -11.96 -16.92
C ILE A 117 18.43 -11.28 -16.06
N PHE A 118 17.97 -11.94 -14.99
CA PHE A 118 16.99 -11.36 -14.06
C PHE A 118 17.51 -10.07 -13.42
N ARG A 119 18.73 -10.07 -12.87
CA ARG A 119 19.32 -8.88 -12.25
C ARG A 119 19.51 -7.72 -13.25
N THR A 120 19.93 -8.01 -14.46
CA THR A 120 20.04 -6.99 -15.52
C THR A 120 18.68 -6.44 -15.90
N ALA A 121 17.66 -7.31 -15.99
CA ALA A 121 16.28 -6.90 -16.24
C ALA A 121 15.75 -6.02 -15.09
N ALA A 122 15.95 -6.44 -13.84
CA ALA A 122 15.52 -5.66 -12.68
C ALA A 122 16.17 -4.26 -12.62
N HIS A 123 17.47 -4.18 -12.87
CA HIS A 123 18.16 -2.90 -12.96
C HIS A 123 17.60 -2.02 -14.11
N THR A 124 17.36 -2.61 -15.28
CA THR A 124 16.78 -1.90 -16.43
C THR A 124 15.37 -1.38 -16.10
N ALA A 125 14.54 -2.15 -15.39
CA ALA A 125 13.21 -1.74 -14.98
C ALA A 125 13.28 -0.54 -14.01
N ILE A 126 14.14 -0.60 -13.00
CA ILE A 126 14.31 0.48 -12.01
C ILE A 126 14.73 1.76 -12.69
N GLU A 127 15.80 1.71 -13.52
CA GLU A 127 16.28 2.90 -14.21
C GLU A 127 15.24 3.45 -15.21
N HIS A 128 14.53 2.59 -15.94
CA HIS A 128 13.44 3.01 -16.81
C HIS A 128 12.36 3.77 -16.04
N SER A 129 11.93 3.24 -14.89
CA SER A 129 10.93 3.89 -14.03
C SER A 129 11.37 5.26 -13.54
N LYS A 130 12.66 5.43 -13.15
CA LYS A 130 13.19 6.73 -12.74
C LYS A 130 13.11 7.77 -13.87
N TYR A 131 13.49 7.40 -15.09
CA TYR A 131 13.34 8.30 -16.24
C TYR A 131 11.89 8.74 -16.46
N VAL A 132 10.95 7.79 -16.35
CA VAL A 132 9.51 8.06 -16.52
C VAL A 132 9.00 8.98 -15.41
N GLN A 133 9.32 8.70 -14.16
CA GLN A 133 8.87 9.49 -13.01
C GLN A 133 9.42 10.91 -13.02
N GLU A 134 10.66 11.10 -13.45
CA GLU A 134 11.29 12.40 -13.57
C GLU A 134 10.85 13.17 -14.86
N GLY A 135 9.94 12.63 -15.65
CA GLY A 135 9.51 13.23 -16.93
C GLY A 135 10.62 13.30 -17.97
N ARG A 136 11.70 12.55 -17.79
CA ARG A 136 12.85 12.53 -18.71
C ARG A 136 12.60 11.55 -19.86
N ARG A 137 13.14 11.89 -21.03
CA ARG A 137 13.09 11.01 -22.19
C ARG A 137 13.93 9.75 -21.95
N VAL A 138 13.29 8.58 -22.05
CA VAL A 138 13.98 7.28 -21.94
C VAL A 138 14.94 7.11 -23.13
N PRO A 139 16.24 6.79 -22.90
CA PRO A 139 17.20 6.54 -23.96
C PRO A 139 16.73 5.37 -24.86
N PHE A 140 16.91 5.51 -26.19
CA PHE A 140 16.44 4.51 -27.17
C PHE A 140 16.91 3.09 -26.86
N MET A 141 18.21 2.92 -26.56
CA MET A 141 18.78 1.60 -26.23
C MET A 141 18.18 1.01 -24.94
N MET A 142 17.86 1.85 -23.96
CA MET A 142 17.17 1.41 -22.74
C MET A 142 15.74 0.94 -23.06
N GLY A 143 15.01 1.66 -23.88
CA GLY A 143 13.67 1.27 -24.32
C GLY A 143 13.67 -0.06 -25.08
N LEU A 144 14.69 -0.31 -25.92
CA LEU A 144 14.82 -1.59 -26.62
C LEU A 144 15.12 -2.74 -25.66
N LYS A 145 16.05 -2.57 -24.73
CA LYS A 145 16.35 -3.54 -23.66
C LYS A 145 15.13 -3.82 -22.82
N PHE A 146 14.38 -2.78 -22.44
CA PHE A 146 13.16 -2.91 -21.64
C PHE A 146 12.12 -3.78 -22.35
N ARG A 147 11.86 -3.55 -23.64
CA ARG A 147 10.92 -4.39 -24.44
C ARG A 147 11.38 -5.85 -24.54
N LEU A 148 12.68 -6.09 -24.66
CA LEU A 148 13.23 -7.46 -24.64
C LEU A 148 12.98 -8.14 -23.29
N PHE A 149 13.29 -7.44 -22.19
CA PHE A 149 13.09 -7.98 -20.85
C PHE A 149 11.61 -8.11 -20.47
N ASP A 150 10.74 -7.32 -21.08
CA ASP A 150 9.29 -7.51 -20.90
C ASP A 150 8.85 -8.90 -21.32
N LYS A 151 9.27 -9.35 -22.49
CA LYS A 151 8.97 -10.71 -23.00
C LYS A 151 9.64 -11.82 -22.20
N LEU A 152 10.86 -11.59 -21.74
CA LEU A 152 11.67 -12.63 -21.09
C LEU A 152 11.41 -12.78 -19.58
N VAL A 153 11.10 -11.67 -18.90
CA VAL A 153 11.07 -11.58 -17.43
C VAL A 153 9.76 -10.98 -16.92
N TYR A 154 9.41 -9.73 -17.35
CA TYR A 154 8.34 -8.99 -16.67
C TYR A 154 6.95 -9.57 -16.93
N SER A 155 6.66 -10.03 -18.14
CA SER A 155 5.39 -10.72 -18.45
C SER A 155 5.18 -11.94 -17.55
N LYS A 156 6.23 -12.72 -17.28
CA LYS A 156 6.15 -13.90 -16.41
C LYS A 156 5.90 -13.54 -14.95
N LEU A 157 6.44 -12.41 -14.50
CA LEU A 157 6.15 -11.88 -13.17
C LEU A 157 4.69 -11.45 -13.05
N ARG A 158 4.19 -10.69 -14.03
CA ARG A 158 2.77 -10.31 -14.07
C ARG A 158 1.86 -11.54 -14.09
N GLU A 159 2.17 -12.56 -14.90
CA GLU A 159 1.43 -13.82 -14.95
C GLU A 159 1.43 -14.54 -13.60
N ALA A 160 2.57 -14.61 -12.91
CA ALA A 160 2.67 -15.21 -11.58
C ALA A 160 1.83 -14.47 -10.52
N MET A 161 1.56 -13.19 -10.73
CA MET A 161 0.67 -12.37 -9.91
C MET A 161 -0.80 -12.40 -10.39
N GLY A 162 -1.14 -13.23 -11.37
CA GLY A 162 -2.49 -13.37 -11.92
C GLY A 162 -2.74 -12.63 -13.25
N GLY A 163 -1.80 -11.84 -13.73
CA GLY A 163 -1.81 -11.19 -15.05
C GLY A 163 -2.78 -10.01 -15.23
N ARG A 164 -3.50 -9.61 -14.17
CA ARG A 164 -4.52 -8.55 -14.22
C ARG A 164 -4.30 -7.41 -13.23
N ILE A 165 -3.31 -7.53 -12.34
CA ILE A 165 -3.02 -6.50 -11.35
C ILE A 165 -2.40 -5.30 -12.06
N GLU A 166 -3.08 -4.17 -12.01
CA GLU A 166 -2.60 -2.88 -12.50
C GLU A 166 -2.09 -2.03 -11.32
N TYR A 167 -2.80 -2.11 -10.19
CA TYR A 167 -2.49 -1.36 -8.98
C TYR A 167 -2.30 -2.29 -7.80
N ALA A 168 -1.44 -1.87 -6.89
CA ALA A 168 -1.38 -2.45 -5.57
C ALA A 168 -1.35 -1.32 -4.53
N VAL A 169 -1.98 -1.51 -3.38
CA VAL A 169 -1.88 -0.58 -2.26
C VAL A 169 -0.96 -1.19 -1.22
N SER A 170 0.03 -0.44 -0.78
CA SER A 170 1.01 -0.85 0.23
C SER A 170 0.97 0.07 1.44
N GLY A 171 1.04 -0.49 2.62
CA GLY A 171 1.06 0.26 3.88
C GLY A 171 1.66 -0.55 5.02
N SER A 172 1.58 -0.03 6.22
CA SER A 172 2.10 -0.60 7.47
C SER A 172 3.62 -0.64 7.61
N ALA A 173 4.38 -0.31 6.58
CA ALA A 173 5.84 -0.12 6.58
C ALA A 173 6.28 0.51 5.26
N PRO A 174 7.44 1.17 5.18
CA PRO A 174 7.99 1.69 3.93
C PRO A 174 8.27 0.56 2.92
N LEU A 175 7.87 0.77 1.66
CA LEU A 175 8.15 -0.18 0.57
C LEU A 175 9.61 -0.13 0.11
N GLY A 176 10.19 1.05 0.14
CA GLY A 176 11.51 1.34 -0.40
C GLY A 176 11.49 1.58 -1.92
N GLU A 177 12.22 2.62 -2.34
CA GLU A 177 12.22 3.11 -3.73
C GLU A 177 12.55 2.03 -4.76
N ARG A 178 13.49 1.13 -4.43
CA ARG A 178 13.92 0.06 -5.34
C ARG A 178 12.77 -0.82 -5.81
N LEU A 179 11.93 -1.27 -4.87
CA LEU A 179 10.79 -2.10 -5.21
C LEU A 179 9.68 -1.29 -5.85
N GLY A 180 9.42 -0.07 -5.37
CA GLY A 180 8.48 0.85 -6.00
C GLY A 180 8.78 1.04 -7.48
N HIS A 181 10.01 1.45 -7.83
CA HIS A 181 10.44 1.61 -9.23
C HIS A 181 10.38 0.31 -10.03
N PHE A 182 10.78 -0.82 -9.43
CA PHE A 182 10.73 -2.09 -10.12
C PHE A 182 9.31 -2.46 -10.53
N PHE A 183 8.36 -2.47 -9.58
CA PHE A 183 6.98 -2.86 -9.84
C PHE A 183 6.26 -1.85 -10.74
N HIS A 184 6.45 -0.55 -10.55
CA HIS A 184 5.91 0.48 -11.42
C HIS A 184 6.34 0.25 -12.88
N SER A 185 7.62 0.00 -13.11
CA SER A 185 8.13 -0.22 -14.48
C SER A 185 7.58 -1.48 -15.13
N ILE A 186 7.29 -2.53 -14.36
CA ILE A 186 6.71 -3.77 -14.91
C ILE A 186 5.19 -3.71 -15.07
N GLY A 187 4.57 -2.57 -14.84
CA GLY A 187 3.13 -2.35 -15.03
C GLY A 187 2.26 -2.72 -13.82
N VAL A 188 2.82 -2.72 -12.63
CA VAL A 188 2.09 -2.82 -11.36
C VAL A 188 2.42 -1.58 -10.53
N ASP A 189 1.54 -0.58 -10.54
CA ASP A 189 1.76 0.65 -9.80
C ASP A 189 1.40 0.44 -8.32
N ILE A 190 2.42 0.57 -7.44
CA ILE A 190 2.23 0.40 -6.00
C ILE A 190 1.97 1.76 -5.36
N LEU A 191 0.73 1.95 -4.96
CA LEU A 191 0.25 3.13 -4.26
C LEU A 191 0.57 2.99 -2.78
N GLU A 192 1.66 3.59 -2.36
CA GLU A 192 2.09 3.58 -0.96
C GLU A 192 1.25 4.56 -0.16
N GLY A 193 0.81 4.15 1.04
CA GLY A 193 0.02 4.98 1.95
C GLY A 193 0.56 4.91 3.38
N TYR A 194 0.24 5.93 4.16
CA TYR A 194 0.60 6.06 5.55
C TYR A 194 -0.63 6.14 6.43
N GLY A 195 -0.56 5.50 7.57
CA GLY A 195 -1.56 5.54 8.62
C GLY A 195 -1.30 4.49 9.69
N LEU A 196 -2.06 4.59 10.74
CA LEU A 196 -1.93 3.85 11.98
C LEU A 196 -3.23 3.13 12.31
N THR A 197 -3.25 2.32 13.35
CA THR A 197 -4.51 1.78 13.90
C THR A 197 -5.38 2.93 14.39
N GLU A 198 -4.77 3.92 15.00
CA GLU A 198 -5.38 5.13 15.53
C GLU A 198 -6.01 6.03 14.44
N THR A 199 -5.58 5.89 13.19
CA THR A 199 -6.17 6.58 12.02
C THR A 199 -7.04 5.65 11.16
N THR A 200 -7.53 4.53 11.69
CA THR A 200 -8.42 3.57 11.00
C THR A 200 -7.83 3.02 9.69
N ALA A 201 -6.55 3.06 9.52
CA ALA A 201 -5.65 2.73 8.43
C ALA A 201 -5.16 3.98 7.66
N PRO A 202 -5.52 4.29 6.36
CA PRO A 202 -4.82 5.33 5.64
C PRO A 202 -5.26 6.75 6.03
N ALA A 203 -4.33 7.60 6.42
CA ALA A 203 -4.48 9.05 6.44
C ALA A 203 -4.05 9.67 5.10
N THR A 204 -3.06 9.06 4.46
CA THR A 204 -2.57 9.44 3.12
C THR A 204 -2.44 8.23 2.21
N VAL A 205 -2.51 8.41 0.90
CA VAL A 205 -2.24 7.36 -0.08
C VAL A 205 -1.86 7.97 -1.44
N ASN A 206 -0.87 7.38 -2.10
CA ASN A 206 -0.57 7.71 -3.49
C ASN A 206 -1.78 7.40 -4.40
N LEU A 207 -1.98 8.22 -5.42
CA LEU A 207 -3.13 8.12 -6.31
C LEU A 207 -2.71 7.60 -7.71
N PRO A 208 -3.60 6.87 -8.41
CA PRO A 208 -3.36 6.49 -9.79
C PRO A 208 -2.96 7.66 -10.68
N GLY A 209 -1.94 7.45 -11.51
CA GLY A 209 -1.44 8.48 -12.43
C GLY A 209 -0.75 9.69 -11.79
N LYS A 210 -0.68 9.74 -10.46
CA LYS A 210 -0.01 10.80 -9.66
C LYS A 210 0.86 10.20 -8.57
N SER A 211 1.15 8.91 -8.65
CA SER A 211 1.97 8.26 -7.63
C SER A 211 3.41 8.74 -7.71
N ARG A 212 4.00 9.00 -6.56
CA ARG A 212 5.40 9.42 -6.42
C ARG A 212 6.12 8.44 -5.50
N ILE A 213 6.99 7.65 -6.10
CA ILE A 213 7.75 6.62 -5.37
C ILE A 213 8.67 7.30 -4.35
N GLY A 214 8.69 6.75 -3.13
CA GLY A 214 9.41 7.35 -2.00
C GLY A 214 8.58 8.32 -1.17
N THR A 215 7.28 8.51 -1.50
CA THR A 215 6.33 9.28 -0.70
C THR A 215 5.11 8.44 -0.34
N VAL A 216 4.35 8.90 0.64
CA VAL A 216 3.11 8.25 1.10
C VAL A 216 1.85 8.89 0.49
N GLY A 217 2.02 9.77 -0.48
CA GLY A 217 0.95 10.40 -1.23
C GLY A 217 0.19 11.52 -0.51
N PRO A 218 -0.80 12.11 -1.17
CA PRO A 218 -1.61 13.18 -0.61
C PRO A 218 -2.53 12.69 0.51
N VAL A 219 -2.97 13.65 1.31
CA VAL A 219 -3.95 13.44 2.38
C VAL A 219 -5.31 13.05 1.78
N LEU A 220 -5.96 12.06 2.38
CA LEU A 220 -7.30 11.62 1.96
C LEU A 220 -8.37 12.69 2.28
N PRO A 221 -9.43 12.78 1.48
CA PRO A 221 -10.56 13.65 1.79
C PRO A 221 -11.14 13.39 3.18
N GLY A 222 -11.45 14.44 3.92
CA GLY A 222 -11.96 14.37 5.30
C GLY A 222 -10.91 14.15 6.37
N VAL A 223 -9.64 14.10 6.00
CA VAL A 223 -8.48 14.02 6.88
C VAL A 223 -7.67 15.30 6.80
N GLY A 224 -7.14 15.75 7.91
CA GLY A 224 -6.17 16.84 8.00
C GLY A 224 -4.84 16.30 8.54
N VAL A 225 -3.75 16.75 7.96
CA VAL A 225 -2.39 16.45 8.43
C VAL A 225 -1.64 17.74 8.62
N ARG A 226 -0.91 17.85 9.72
CA ARG A 226 0.06 18.93 9.95
C ARG A 226 1.39 18.34 10.45
N ILE A 227 2.44 19.11 10.29
CA ILE A 227 3.75 18.81 10.88
C ILE A 227 3.96 19.79 12.02
N ALA A 228 4.16 19.29 13.22
CA ALA A 228 4.45 20.08 14.40
C ALA A 228 5.88 20.68 14.33
N ASP A 229 6.21 21.60 15.24
CA ASP A 229 7.51 22.29 15.24
C ASP A 229 8.70 21.35 15.45
N ASP A 230 8.49 20.23 16.12
CA ASP A 230 9.49 19.17 16.33
C ASP A 230 9.56 18.16 15.16
N GLY A 231 8.74 18.33 14.13
CA GLY A 231 8.65 17.46 12.95
C GLY A 231 7.66 16.30 13.11
N GLU A 232 6.94 16.20 14.22
CA GLU A 232 5.94 15.14 14.41
C GLU A 232 4.76 15.31 13.45
N ILE A 233 4.33 14.21 12.84
CA ILE A 233 3.10 14.15 12.05
C ILE A 233 1.91 14.15 13.02
N GLU A 234 0.99 15.08 12.83
CA GLU A 234 -0.26 15.10 13.56
C GLU A 234 -1.45 15.01 12.60
N VAL A 235 -2.46 14.24 13.00
CA VAL A 235 -3.61 13.90 12.15
C VAL A 235 -4.91 14.28 12.86
N ARG A 236 -5.88 14.81 12.10
CA ARG A 236 -7.25 14.98 12.55
C ARG A 236 -8.23 14.61 11.46
N GLY A 237 -9.43 14.20 11.82
CA GLY A 237 -10.48 13.96 10.83
C GLY A 237 -11.30 12.71 11.09
N VAL A 238 -11.99 12.29 10.03
CA VAL A 238 -12.95 11.17 10.08
C VAL A 238 -12.28 9.82 10.35
N ASP A 239 -10.99 9.73 10.11
CA ASP A 239 -10.16 8.54 10.27
C ASP A 239 -9.67 8.35 11.71
N VAL A 240 -9.56 9.43 12.50
CA VAL A 240 -8.98 9.39 13.84
C VAL A 240 -9.89 8.66 14.83
N PHE A 241 -9.30 7.75 15.60
CA PHE A 241 -9.99 6.97 16.62
C PHE A 241 -10.59 7.84 17.73
N GLN A 242 -11.54 7.29 18.49
CA GLN A 242 -12.20 8.05 19.53
C GLN A 242 -11.37 8.14 20.82
N GLU A 243 -10.82 7.04 21.27
CA GLU A 243 -10.06 6.92 22.53
C GLU A 243 -9.29 5.61 22.60
N TYR A 244 -8.36 5.50 23.52
CA TYR A 244 -7.85 4.21 23.98
C TYR A 244 -8.79 3.62 25.04
N TRP A 245 -9.31 2.43 24.79
CA TRP A 245 -10.26 1.73 25.66
C TRP A 245 -9.78 1.65 27.11
N ARG A 246 -10.58 2.21 28.03
CA ARG A 246 -10.31 2.25 29.48
C ARG A 246 -8.94 2.81 29.84
N ASN A 247 -8.44 3.75 29.05
CA ASN A 247 -7.15 4.39 29.28
C ASN A 247 -7.22 5.90 29.01
N PRO A 248 -7.90 6.66 29.88
CA PRO A 248 -8.07 8.11 29.69
C PRO A 248 -6.76 8.88 29.73
N GLU A 249 -5.77 8.46 30.49
CA GLU A 249 -4.45 9.11 30.55
C GLU A 249 -3.72 9.00 29.22
N ALA A 250 -3.66 7.79 28.64
CA ALA A 250 -3.03 7.60 27.33
C ALA A 250 -3.82 8.32 26.23
N THR A 251 -5.15 8.40 26.36
CA THR A 251 -5.98 9.16 25.42
C THR A 251 -5.66 10.64 25.49
N ALA A 252 -5.66 11.25 26.67
CA ALA A 252 -5.32 12.64 26.84
C ALA A 252 -3.90 12.99 26.36
N ALA A 253 -2.93 12.10 26.63
CA ALA A 253 -1.54 12.28 26.19
C ALA A 253 -1.36 12.17 24.65
N ALA A 254 -2.27 11.46 23.96
CA ALA A 254 -2.18 11.23 22.54
C ALA A 254 -2.70 12.39 21.68
N PHE A 255 -3.36 13.39 22.27
CA PHE A 255 -3.95 14.50 21.53
C PHE A 255 -3.38 15.85 21.94
N ASP A 256 -3.27 16.73 20.95
CA ASP A 256 -3.09 18.18 21.13
C ASP A 256 -4.34 18.87 20.56
N GLY A 257 -5.29 19.20 21.46
CA GLY A 257 -6.62 19.63 21.06
C GLY A 257 -7.34 18.55 20.21
N GLU A 258 -7.61 18.85 18.97
CA GLU A 258 -8.25 17.93 18.01
C GLU A 258 -7.22 17.11 17.19
N TRP A 259 -5.93 17.34 17.38
CA TRP A 259 -4.87 16.70 16.63
C TRP A 259 -4.31 15.49 17.38
N PHE A 260 -4.38 14.35 16.72
CA PHE A 260 -3.75 13.12 17.21
C PHE A 260 -2.26 13.14 16.88
N LYS A 261 -1.43 12.97 17.89
CA LYS A 261 0.03 12.86 17.80
C LYS A 261 0.41 11.44 17.42
N THR A 262 1.05 11.28 16.28
CA THR A 262 1.34 9.95 15.75
C THR A 262 2.59 9.30 16.33
N GLY A 263 3.51 10.09 16.83
CA GLY A 263 4.86 9.66 17.23
C GLY A 263 5.81 9.47 16.05
N ASP A 264 5.36 9.73 14.82
CA ASP A 264 6.16 9.60 13.60
C ASP A 264 6.64 10.96 13.12
N ILE A 265 7.83 11.02 12.57
CA ILE A 265 8.42 12.25 11.99
C ILE A 265 8.21 12.26 10.49
N GLY A 266 7.85 13.42 9.95
CA GLY A 266 7.60 13.59 8.52
C GLY A 266 7.77 15.01 8.03
N ALA A 267 7.61 15.17 6.72
CA ALA A 267 7.64 16.47 6.07
C ALA A 267 6.75 16.47 4.84
N PHE A 268 6.20 17.63 4.49
CA PHE A 268 5.59 17.84 3.18
C PHE A 268 6.68 18.11 2.15
N ASP A 269 6.54 17.53 0.99
CA ASP A 269 7.33 17.92 -0.17
C ASP A 269 6.72 19.18 -0.85
N LYS A 270 7.24 19.54 -2.03
CA LYS A 270 6.85 20.78 -2.71
C LYS A 270 5.58 20.65 -3.56
N ASP A 271 5.06 19.43 -3.72
CA ASP A 271 3.96 19.15 -4.66
C ASP A 271 2.61 18.94 -3.95
#